data_4efb20d2ecfc5e864d6ef1d0dceb9d47
#
_entry.id   4efb20d2ecfc5e864d6ef1d0dceb9d47
#
_cell.length_a   1.000
_cell.length_b   1.000
_cell.length_c   1.000
_cell.angle_alpha   90.00
_cell.angle_beta   90.00
_cell.angle_gamma   90.00
#
_symmetry.space_group_name_H-M   'P 1'
#
loop_
_entity.id
_entity.type
_entity.pdbx_description
1 polymer ?
#
loop_
_entity_poly.entity_id
_entity_poly.type
_entity_poly.pdbx_seq_one_letter_code
_entity_poly.pdbx_strand_id
1 'polypeptide(L)'
;MEVKIENIFKSKITGVNVLDTKQSEVYKESYFTWIGFPLITKFQTENIMNGVLQGWHHTPYFTQIEYHNDAEQFYFFDGDAIMYFVDIDENNNVKLDTSQVVYVPEGTQLEISPKKGHFIAVAVKDSFKAFVTSPKQDSPRINLSEPVIGIEK
;
A
#
# COMPACT_ATOMS: atom_id res chain seq x y z
N MET A 1 19.59 4.49 4.87
CA MET A 1 18.81 5.30 5.87
C MET A 1 17.88 4.37 6.64
N GLU A 2 17.89 4.43 7.97
CA GLU A 2 16.96 3.69 8.81
C GLU A 2 15.69 4.49 9.06
N VAL A 3 14.53 3.84 8.92
CA VAL A 3 13.21 4.44 9.15
C VAL A 3 12.43 3.54 10.11
N LYS A 4 11.91 4.13 11.18
CA LYS A 4 11.07 3.39 12.14
C LYS A 4 9.79 2.92 11.47
N ILE A 5 9.46 1.63 11.69
CA ILE A 5 8.18 1.07 11.25
C ILE A 5 7.07 1.56 12.17
N GLU A 6 6.06 2.19 11.59
CA GLU A 6 4.89 2.68 12.32
C GLU A 6 3.62 1.96 11.86
N ASN A 7 2.63 1.85 12.73
CA ASN A 7 1.33 1.31 12.32
C ASN A 7 0.63 2.27 11.34
N ILE A 8 0.17 1.76 10.20
CA ILE A 8 -0.44 2.58 9.14
C ILE A 8 -1.65 3.39 9.62
N PHE A 9 -2.44 2.87 10.57
CA PHE A 9 -3.60 3.59 11.12
C PHE A 9 -3.22 4.74 12.06
N LYS A 10 -1.97 4.80 12.51
CA LYS A 10 -1.43 5.88 13.33
C LYS A 10 -0.55 6.84 12.54
N SER A 11 -0.24 6.49 11.31
CA SER A 11 0.62 7.27 10.42
C SER A 11 -0.23 8.16 9.52
N LYS A 12 0.24 9.38 9.27
CA LYS A 12 -0.36 10.26 8.28
C LYS A 12 0.54 10.27 7.05
N ILE A 13 0.08 9.63 5.99
CA ILE A 13 0.83 9.47 4.74
C ILE A 13 0.13 10.29 3.66
N THR A 14 0.78 11.33 3.17
CA THR A 14 0.24 12.12 2.05
C THR A 14 0.08 11.24 0.81
N GLY A 15 -1.08 11.29 0.17
CA GLY A 15 -1.38 10.49 -1.02
C GLY A 15 -1.72 9.03 -0.75
N VAL A 16 -1.95 8.66 0.52
CA VAL A 16 -2.44 7.32 0.90
C VAL A 16 -3.63 7.46 1.82
N ASN A 17 -4.76 6.88 1.43
CA ASN A 17 -5.96 6.77 2.26
C ASN A 17 -6.08 5.34 2.77
N VAL A 18 -6.44 5.17 4.04
CA VAL A 18 -6.52 3.86 4.69
C VAL A 18 -7.84 3.66 5.40
N LEU A 19 -8.29 2.41 5.41
CA LEU A 19 -9.48 1.96 6.13
C LEU A 19 -9.15 0.65 6.86
N ASP A 20 -9.50 0.60 8.14
CA ASP A 20 -9.56 -0.66 8.89
C ASP A 20 -10.90 -1.32 8.61
N THR A 21 -10.91 -2.35 7.74
CA THR A 21 -12.15 -3.03 7.35
C THR A 21 -12.78 -3.80 8.51
N LYS A 22 -12.03 -4.10 9.56
CA LYS A 22 -12.56 -4.74 10.78
C LYS A 22 -13.51 -3.83 11.56
N GLN A 23 -13.48 -2.51 11.28
CA GLN A 23 -14.39 -1.52 11.85
C GLN A 23 -15.61 -1.24 10.94
N SER A 24 -15.70 -1.91 9.78
CA SER A 24 -16.82 -1.73 8.85
C SER A 24 -18.09 -2.35 9.40
N GLU A 25 -19.23 -1.72 9.10
CA GLU A 25 -20.55 -2.24 9.47
C GLU A 25 -20.87 -3.52 8.69
N VAL A 26 -21.50 -4.47 9.39
CA VAL A 26 -21.94 -5.74 8.80
C VAL A 26 -23.46 -5.67 8.61
N TYR A 27 -23.89 -5.74 7.35
CA TYR A 27 -25.29 -6.00 7.02
C TYR A 27 -25.53 -7.52 7.04
N LYS A 28 -26.56 -7.97 7.72
CA LYS A 28 -26.83 -9.38 7.90
C LYS A 28 -28.31 -9.72 7.62
N GLU A 29 -28.50 -10.75 6.83
CA GLU A 29 -29.76 -11.45 6.63
C GLU A 29 -29.64 -12.91 7.10
N SER A 30 -30.72 -13.68 7.03
CA SER A 30 -30.72 -15.07 7.51
C SER A 30 -29.77 -15.99 6.75
N TYR A 31 -29.40 -15.66 5.52
CA TYR A 31 -28.61 -16.52 4.61
C TYR A 31 -27.38 -15.85 4.01
N PHE A 32 -27.11 -14.57 4.36
CA PHE A 32 -25.87 -13.91 3.94
C PHE A 32 -25.49 -12.75 4.88
N THR A 33 -24.23 -12.35 4.76
CA THR A 33 -23.75 -11.09 5.32
C THR A 33 -23.10 -10.27 4.21
N TRP A 34 -23.17 -8.95 4.34
CA TRP A 34 -22.47 -8.01 3.48
C TRP A 34 -21.65 -7.04 4.35
N ILE A 35 -20.38 -6.90 4.01
CA ILE A 35 -19.49 -5.92 4.64
C ILE A 35 -18.99 -5.01 3.53
N GLY A 36 -19.53 -3.80 3.44
CA GLY A 36 -19.09 -2.79 2.50
C GLY A 36 -17.89 -2.03 3.05
N PHE A 37 -16.93 -1.72 2.17
CA PHE A 37 -15.78 -0.93 2.51
C PHE A 37 -15.96 0.48 1.96
N PRO A 38 -16.17 1.51 2.81
CA PRO A 38 -16.52 2.85 2.34
C PRO A 38 -15.36 3.67 1.77
N LEU A 39 -14.17 3.10 1.63
CA LEU A 39 -13.05 3.75 0.94
C LEU A 39 -13.32 3.74 -0.57
N ILE A 40 -13.57 4.94 -1.12
CA ILE A 40 -13.89 5.11 -2.54
C ILE A 40 -12.62 5.55 -3.27
N THR A 41 -12.24 4.78 -4.29
CA THR A 41 -11.14 5.12 -5.20
C THR A 41 -11.68 5.65 -6.51
N LYS A 42 -11.19 6.82 -6.92
CA LYS A 42 -11.51 7.40 -8.21
C LYS A 42 -10.37 7.13 -9.19
N PHE A 43 -10.65 6.37 -10.25
CA PHE A 43 -9.72 6.12 -11.34
C PHE A 43 -9.95 7.11 -12.50
N GLN A 44 -8.88 7.39 -13.25
CA GLN A 44 -8.92 8.29 -14.42
C GLN A 44 -9.43 7.57 -15.67
N THR A 45 -9.47 6.23 -15.66
CA THR A 45 -9.97 5.40 -16.77
C THR A 45 -11.07 4.47 -16.29
N GLU A 46 -11.94 4.07 -17.22
CA GLU A 46 -13.00 3.07 -16.99
C GLU A 46 -12.50 1.62 -17.15
N ASN A 47 -11.29 1.44 -17.69
CA ASN A 47 -10.70 0.12 -17.90
C ASN A 47 -9.92 -0.35 -16.67
N ILE A 48 -10.61 -1.03 -15.78
CA ILE A 48 -10.09 -1.48 -14.49
C ILE A 48 -9.86 -2.98 -14.51
N MET A 49 -8.74 -3.42 -13.96
CA MET A 49 -8.43 -4.84 -13.73
C MET A 49 -8.26 -5.11 -12.24
N ASN A 50 -8.38 -6.38 -11.89
CA ASN A 50 -8.15 -6.87 -10.54
C ASN A 50 -7.09 -7.96 -10.57
N GLY A 51 -6.38 -8.11 -9.46
CA GLY A 51 -5.39 -9.17 -9.29
C GLY A 51 -5.14 -9.49 -7.82
N VAL A 52 -4.37 -10.52 -7.60
CA VAL A 52 -3.87 -10.87 -6.27
C VAL A 52 -2.37 -10.72 -6.25
N LEU A 53 -1.90 -9.87 -5.36
CA LEU A 53 -0.48 -9.75 -5.03
C LEU A 53 -0.19 -10.68 -3.86
N GLN A 54 0.79 -11.56 -4.01
CA GLN A 54 1.34 -12.34 -2.93
C GLN A 54 2.80 -12.01 -2.75
N GLY A 55 3.21 -11.77 -1.52
CA GLY A 55 4.61 -11.54 -1.17
C GLY A 55 5.04 -12.40 0.00
N TRP A 56 6.34 -12.56 0.16
CA TRP A 56 6.96 -13.39 1.19
C TRP A 56 7.78 -12.55 2.16
N HIS A 57 8.16 -13.17 3.26
CA HIS A 57 8.97 -12.53 4.27
C HIS A 57 10.42 -12.35 3.80
N HIS A 58 10.93 -11.15 3.98
CA HIS A 58 12.35 -10.80 3.90
C HIS A 58 12.59 -9.52 4.74
N THR A 59 13.83 -9.13 4.90
CA THR A 59 14.15 -7.85 5.55
C THR A 59 13.51 -6.69 4.76
N PRO A 60 12.83 -5.75 5.44
CA PRO A 60 12.26 -4.57 4.80
C PRO A 60 13.37 -3.60 4.38
N TYR A 61 14.02 -3.93 3.28
CA TYR A 61 15.16 -3.24 2.69
C TYR A 61 14.79 -2.83 1.27
N PHE A 62 14.66 -1.53 1.05
CA PHE A 62 14.18 -0.94 -0.19
C PHE A 62 15.31 -0.18 -0.90
N THR A 63 15.58 -0.52 -2.15
CA THR A 63 16.59 0.13 -3.01
C THR A 63 15.98 0.89 -4.16
N GLN A 64 14.68 0.72 -4.38
CA GLN A 64 13.93 1.35 -5.45
C GLN A 64 12.49 1.57 -5.05
N ILE A 65 11.81 2.43 -5.80
CA ILE A 65 10.37 2.63 -5.73
C ILE A 65 9.75 2.45 -7.11
N GLU A 66 8.45 2.29 -7.13
CA GLU A 66 7.62 2.45 -8.32
C GLU A 66 6.57 3.53 -8.06
N TYR A 67 5.99 4.05 -9.14
CA TYR A 67 4.85 4.93 -9.08
C TYR A 67 3.94 4.69 -10.30
N HIS A 68 2.72 5.17 -10.22
CA HIS A 68 1.75 5.06 -11.31
C HIS A 68 1.13 6.42 -11.63
N ASN A 69 0.61 6.56 -12.83
CA ASN A 69 -0.08 7.78 -13.25
C ASN A 69 -1.56 7.80 -12.87
N ASP A 70 -2.09 6.67 -12.40
CA ASP A 70 -3.43 6.54 -11.85
C ASP A 70 -3.37 5.96 -10.44
N ALA A 71 -4.50 5.92 -9.75
CA ALA A 71 -4.61 5.34 -8.42
C ALA A 71 -4.49 3.81 -8.45
N GLU A 72 -4.18 3.24 -7.29
CA GLU A 72 -4.31 1.81 -7.00
C GLU A 72 -5.05 1.61 -5.68
N GLN A 73 -5.83 0.54 -5.59
CA GLN A 73 -6.50 0.14 -4.37
C GLN A 73 -6.07 -1.27 -3.98
N PHE A 74 -5.73 -1.46 -2.70
CA PHE A 74 -5.32 -2.73 -2.13
C PHE A 74 -6.26 -3.12 -0.99
N TYR A 75 -6.54 -4.41 -0.90
CA TYR A 75 -7.16 -5.02 0.27
C TYR A 75 -6.31 -6.19 0.76
N PHE A 76 -5.66 -6.03 1.90
CA PHE A 76 -4.82 -7.06 2.53
C PHE A 76 -5.72 -8.05 3.25
N PHE A 77 -6.02 -9.19 2.62
CA PHE A 77 -7.00 -10.15 3.13
C PHE A 77 -6.37 -11.38 3.79
N ASP A 78 -5.05 -11.57 3.69
CA ASP A 78 -4.35 -12.70 4.29
C ASP A 78 -2.93 -12.28 4.67
N GLY A 79 -2.68 -12.21 5.97
CA GLY A 79 -1.39 -11.86 6.54
C GLY A 79 -1.08 -10.36 6.61
N ASP A 80 -0.19 -10.04 7.53
CA ASP A 80 0.30 -8.68 7.75
C ASP A 80 1.47 -8.36 6.84
N ALA A 81 1.63 -7.09 6.49
CA ALA A 81 2.67 -6.63 5.60
C ALA A 81 3.39 -5.38 6.13
N ILE A 82 4.54 -5.07 5.53
CA ILE A 82 5.27 -3.82 5.70
C ILE A 82 5.35 -3.16 4.32
N MET A 83 4.98 -1.88 4.25
CA MET A 83 5.07 -1.09 3.02
C MET A 83 5.97 0.12 3.20
N TYR A 84 6.57 0.53 2.09
CA TYR A 84 7.36 1.74 1.99
C TYR A 84 6.65 2.76 1.11
N PHE A 85 6.57 4.00 1.60
CA PHE A 85 6.03 5.15 0.88
C PHE A 85 7.00 6.32 0.92
N VAL A 86 7.02 7.10 -0.16
CA VAL A 86 7.86 8.29 -0.28
C VAL A 86 7.24 9.25 -1.30
N ASP A 87 7.50 10.54 -1.15
CA ASP A 87 7.09 11.51 -2.16
C ASP A 87 8.10 11.59 -3.30
N ILE A 88 7.59 11.87 -4.49
CA ILE A 88 8.40 12.25 -5.65
C ILE A 88 8.00 13.65 -6.11
N ASP A 89 8.93 14.42 -6.63
CA ASP A 89 8.66 15.74 -7.17
C ASP A 89 8.11 15.69 -8.61
N GLU A 90 7.80 16.81 -9.18
CA GLU A 90 7.30 16.96 -10.56
C GLU A 90 8.27 16.44 -11.63
N ASN A 91 9.58 16.35 -11.31
CA ASN A 91 10.62 15.82 -12.18
C ASN A 91 10.92 14.34 -11.89
N ASN A 92 10.09 13.67 -11.09
CA ASN A 92 10.24 12.28 -10.63
C ASN A 92 11.49 12.04 -9.77
N ASN A 93 11.99 13.05 -9.07
CA ASN A 93 13.04 12.87 -8.08
C ASN A 93 12.42 12.42 -6.75
N VAL A 94 13.04 11.44 -6.12
CA VAL A 94 12.60 10.91 -4.82
C VAL A 94 13.01 11.87 -3.71
N LYS A 95 12.06 12.23 -2.84
CA LYS A 95 12.27 13.04 -1.65
C LYS A 95 12.50 12.14 -0.44
N LEU A 96 13.71 11.63 -0.27
CA LEU A 96 14.05 10.65 0.77
C LEU A 96 13.68 11.07 2.20
N ASP A 97 13.67 12.39 2.48
CA ASP A 97 13.27 12.96 3.76
C ASP A 97 11.77 12.74 4.09
N THR A 98 10.96 12.37 3.09
CA THR A 98 9.54 12.01 3.26
C THR A 98 9.30 10.51 3.41
N SER A 99 10.37 9.72 3.53
CA SER A 99 10.28 8.25 3.62
C SER A 99 9.50 7.79 4.85
N GLN A 100 8.54 6.91 4.64
CA GLN A 100 7.75 6.27 5.68
C GLN A 100 7.69 4.77 5.44
N VAL A 101 7.98 4.00 6.48
CA VAL A 101 7.83 2.53 6.47
C VAL A 101 6.74 2.19 7.46
N VAL A 102 5.73 1.46 7.01
CA VAL A 102 4.55 1.20 7.81
C VAL A 102 4.19 -0.28 7.88
N TYR A 103 3.75 -0.69 9.06
CA TYR A 103 3.10 -1.96 9.30
C TYR A 103 1.64 -1.87 8.85
N VAL A 104 1.23 -2.78 8.00
CA VAL A 104 -0.10 -2.89 7.41
C VAL A 104 -0.75 -4.17 7.93
N PRO A 105 -1.67 -4.07 8.90
CA PRO A 105 -2.37 -5.26 9.41
C PRO A 105 -3.26 -5.91 8.35
N GLU A 106 -3.44 -7.22 8.47
CA GLU A 106 -4.50 -7.93 7.76
C GLU A 106 -5.86 -7.25 8.02
N GLY A 107 -6.68 -7.12 6.99
CA GLY A 107 -7.94 -6.38 7.04
C GLY A 107 -7.81 -4.90 6.68
N THR A 108 -6.63 -4.43 6.29
CA THR A 108 -6.43 -3.06 5.80
C THR A 108 -6.85 -2.95 4.35
N GLN A 109 -7.71 -1.97 4.06
CA GLN A 109 -7.90 -1.45 2.70
C GLN A 109 -7.12 -0.13 2.58
N LEU A 110 -6.41 0.06 1.49
CA LEU A 110 -5.72 1.33 1.21
C LEU A 110 -5.82 1.72 -0.25
N GLU A 111 -5.75 3.02 -0.47
CA GLU A 111 -5.67 3.65 -1.77
C GLU A 111 -4.36 4.42 -1.87
N ILE A 112 -3.64 4.20 -2.96
CA ILE A 112 -2.44 4.95 -3.30
C ILE A 112 -2.80 5.92 -4.42
N SER A 113 -2.62 7.21 -4.18
CA SER A 113 -2.88 8.27 -5.16
C SER A 113 -1.88 8.23 -6.31
N PRO A 114 -2.25 8.78 -7.49
CA PRO A 114 -1.30 8.95 -8.59
C PRO A 114 0.00 9.62 -8.14
N LYS A 115 1.11 9.18 -8.70
CA LYS A 115 2.45 9.73 -8.43
C LYS A 115 2.98 9.56 -7.00
N LYS A 116 2.33 8.79 -6.14
CA LYS A 116 2.91 8.43 -4.84
C LYS A 116 3.93 7.32 -5.01
N GLY A 117 5.17 7.58 -4.62
CA GLY A 117 6.23 6.58 -4.61
C GLY A 117 5.96 5.50 -3.55
N HIS A 118 6.07 4.25 -3.95
CA HIS A 118 5.91 3.09 -3.08
C HIS A 118 6.68 1.89 -3.64
N PHE A 119 6.75 0.82 -2.88
CA PHE A 119 7.28 -0.43 -3.41
C PHE A 119 6.46 -1.63 -2.93
N ILE A 120 6.70 -2.81 -3.54
CA ILE A 120 6.03 -4.05 -3.21
C ILE A 120 6.19 -4.34 -1.72
N ALA A 121 5.07 -4.67 -1.07
CA ALA A 121 5.04 -4.96 0.35
C ALA A 121 5.88 -6.20 0.70
N VAL A 122 6.38 -6.22 1.93
CA VAL A 122 7.11 -7.33 2.53
C VAL A 122 6.22 -8.00 3.57
N ALA A 123 6.13 -9.32 3.58
CA ALA A 123 5.36 -10.02 4.59
C ALA A 123 6.03 -9.92 5.99
N VAL A 124 5.22 -9.72 7.03
CA VAL A 124 5.71 -9.72 8.42
C VAL A 124 6.08 -11.13 8.87
N LYS A 125 5.29 -12.13 8.47
CA LYS A 125 5.55 -13.55 8.69
C LYS A 125 5.86 -14.23 7.35
N ASP A 126 5.36 -15.42 7.12
CA ASP A 126 5.70 -16.23 5.95
C ASP A 126 5.31 -15.57 4.62
N SER A 127 4.05 -15.12 4.53
CA SER A 127 3.51 -14.47 3.34
C SER A 127 2.35 -13.54 3.67
N PHE A 128 2.01 -12.67 2.71
CA PHE A 128 0.75 -11.92 2.69
C PHE A 128 0.08 -12.06 1.33
N LYS A 129 -1.22 -11.79 1.27
CA LYS A 129 -1.98 -11.62 0.04
C LYS A 129 -2.81 -10.36 0.10
N ALA A 130 -2.82 -9.62 -1.00
CA ALA A 130 -3.65 -8.45 -1.19
C ALA A 130 -4.42 -8.55 -2.51
N PHE A 131 -5.69 -8.22 -2.46
CA PHE A 131 -6.50 -8.02 -3.66
C PHE A 131 -6.25 -6.61 -4.17
N VAL A 132 -5.85 -6.48 -5.43
CA VAL A 132 -5.49 -5.21 -6.05
C VAL A 132 -6.50 -4.86 -7.13
N THR A 133 -7.00 -3.63 -7.06
CA THR A 133 -7.85 -3.03 -8.10
C THR A 133 -7.11 -1.84 -8.68
N SER A 134 -6.85 -1.87 -9.96
CA SER A 134 -6.04 -0.85 -10.64
C SER A 134 -6.33 -0.86 -12.13
N PRO A 135 -6.23 0.28 -12.83
CA PRO A 135 -6.10 0.25 -14.28
C PRO A 135 -4.87 -0.58 -14.69
N LYS A 136 -4.90 -1.13 -15.87
CA LYS A 136 -3.67 -1.64 -16.48
C LYS A 136 -2.79 -0.45 -16.85
N GLN A 137 -1.72 -0.24 -16.09
CA GLN A 137 -0.86 0.94 -16.21
C GLN A 137 0.63 0.58 -16.05
N ASP A 138 1.48 1.48 -16.50
CA ASP A 138 2.92 1.34 -16.35
C ASP A 138 3.34 1.50 -14.88
N SER A 139 4.43 0.82 -14.53
CA SER A 139 5.05 0.86 -13.21
C SER A 139 6.51 1.27 -13.33
N PRO A 140 6.80 2.52 -13.72
CA PRO A 140 8.19 2.96 -13.82
C PRO A 140 8.85 2.91 -12.44
N ARG A 141 10.11 2.45 -12.42
CA ARG A 141 10.91 2.29 -11.21
C ARG A 141 12.00 3.33 -11.16
N ILE A 142 12.26 3.83 -9.95
CA ILE A 142 13.32 4.78 -9.66
C ILE A 142 14.21 4.16 -8.58
N ASN A 143 15.53 4.11 -8.84
CA ASN A 143 16.50 3.70 -7.83
C ASN A 143 16.64 4.80 -6.78
N LEU A 144 16.70 4.40 -5.51
CA LEU A 144 17.00 5.31 -4.41
C LEU A 144 18.49 5.66 -4.41
N SER A 145 18.84 6.87 -4.02
CA SER A 145 20.24 7.30 -3.86
C SER A 145 20.93 6.58 -2.68
N GLU A 146 20.16 6.13 -1.71
CA GLU A 146 20.59 5.23 -0.64
C GLU A 146 19.44 4.27 -0.25
N PRO A 147 19.76 3.07 0.25
CA PRO A 147 18.72 2.14 0.70
C PRO A 147 17.92 2.69 1.89
N VAL A 148 16.63 2.36 1.93
CA VAL A 148 15.76 2.59 3.09
C VAL A 148 15.51 1.26 3.79
N ILE A 149 15.73 1.23 5.10
CA ILE A 149 15.60 0.04 5.93
C ILE A 149 14.53 0.31 6.99
N GLY A 150 13.48 -0.51 6.99
CA GLY A 150 12.49 -0.49 8.06
C GLY A 150 13.03 -1.15 9.31
N ILE A 151 12.98 -0.44 10.45
CA ILE A 151 13.45 -0.96 11.74
C ILE A 151 12.35 -0.88 12.79
N GLU A 152 12.28 -1.91 13.63
CA GLU A 152 11.49 -1.89 14.86
C GLU A 152 12.32 -1.21 15.98
N LYS A 153 11.72 -0.22 16.65
CA LYS A 153 12.30 0.45 17.84
C LYS A 153 11.32 0.48 18.97
#